data_000d81f48db9221e2538862728ca5032
#
_entry.id   000d81f48db9221e2538862728ca5032
#
_cell.length_a   1.000
_cell.length_b   1.000
_cell.length_c   1.000
_cell.angle_alpha   90.00
_cell.angle_beta   90.00
_cell.angle_gamma   90.00
#
_symmetry.space_group_name_H-M   'P 1'
#
loop_
_entity.id
_entity.type
_entity.pdbx_description
1 polymer ?
#
loop_
_entity_poly.entity_id
_entity_poly.type
_entity_poly.pdbx_seq_one_letter_code
_entity_poly.pdbx_strand_id
1 'polypeptide(L)'
;MLFSSCSTYYYSTLSSSEGVAEKDDFGDFVYENDSVKVVYSFFGYNLPVHITVINNSDQPLYVDWQRSALIIDDVATNYKQNKLTFDGNISANTLNYNRNFSSTDGSFNGSISLPDGVSFIPPKSRTDHTPMTLGDFSFDRI
;
A
#
# COMPACT_ATOMS: atom_id res chain seq x y z
N MET A 1 -3.13 22.83 35.96
CA MET A 1 -2.14 21.85 35.42
C MET A 1 -2.14 22.01 33.92
N LEU A 2 -1.05 22.53 33.35
CA LEU A 2 -0.86 22.67 31.92
C LEU A 2 -0.12 21.41 31.43
N PHE A 3 -0.80 20.53 30.67
CA PHE A 3 -0.16 19.44 29.99
C PHE A 3 0.49 19.97 28.71
N SER A 4 1.81 20.10 28.70
CA SER A 4 2.57 20.36 27.50
C SER A 4 2.66 19.06 26.72
N SER A 5 1.92 18.95 25.62
CA SER A 5 2.08 17.87 24.65
C SER A 5 3.34 18.14 23.83
N CYS A 6 4.36 17.35 24.04
CA CYS A 6 5.59 17.40 23.22
C CYS A 6 5.40 16.49 22.01
N SER A 7 5.21 17.09 20.83
CA SER A 7 5.17 16.34 19.57
C SER A 7 6.57 16.36 18.95
N THR A 8 7.13 15.17 18.69
CA THR A 8 8.41 15.02 18.01
C THR A 8 8.16 14.76 16.53
N TYR A 9 8.77 15.57 15.67
CA TYR A 9 8.70 15.41 14.21
C TYR A 9 10.07 14.98 13.70
N TYR A 10 10.08 13.97 12.83
CA TYR A 10 11.27 13.53 12.13
C TYR A 10 11.18 13.97 10.68
N TYR A 11 12.25 14.53 10.17
CA TYR A 11 12.40 14.90 8.77
C TYR A 11 13.47 14.00 8.15
N SER A 12 13.14 13.41 7.01
CA SER A 12 14.06 12.57 6.26
C SER A 12 14.16 13.07 4.82
N THR A 13 15.34 13.02 4.24
CA THR A 13 15.58 13.31 2.83
C THR A 13 16.00 12.04 2.13
N LEU A 14 15.24 11.65 1.11
CA LEU A 14 15.57 10.53 0.24
C LEU A 14 16.38 11.02 -0.95
N SER A 15 17.39 10.25 -1.36
CA SER A 15 18.19 10.50 -2.56
C SER A 15 18.41 9.19 -3.33
N SER A 16 18.56 9.28 -4.65
CA SER A 16 18.95 8.15 -5.48
C SER A 16 20.48 8.11 -5.59
N SER A 17 21.11 6.95 -5.34
CA SER A 17 22.57 6.81 -5.36
C SER A 17 23.14 6.35 -6.70
N GLU A 18 22.38 5.78 -7.61
CA GLU A 18 22.89 5.11 -8.81
C GLU A 18 22.37 5.65 -10.14
N GLY A 19 21.68 6.79 -10.17
CA GLY A 19 21.25 7.42 -11.43
C GLY A 19 20.20 6.63 -12.22
N VAL A 20 19.57 5.64 -11.61
CA VAL A 20 18.49 4.84 -12.25
C VAL A 20 17.17 5.60 -12.23
N ALA A 21 16.93 6.39 -11.18
CA ALA A 21 15.79 7.26 -11.07
C ALA A 21 16.25 8.69 -10.77
N GLU A 22 15.71 9.65 -11.50
CA GLU A 22 15.98 11.07 -11.28
C GLU A 22 14.91 11.66 -10.36
N LYS A 23 15.33 12.59 -9.50
CA LYS A 23 14.40 13.31 -8.64
C LYS A 23 13.86 14.52 -9.41
N ASP A 24 12.55 14.60 -9.54
CA ASP A 24 11.90 15.74 -10.22
C ASP A 24 11.76 16.97 -9.30
N ASP A 25 11.22 18.07 -9.85
CA ASP A 25 11.01 19.33 -9.12
C ASP A 25 10.01 19.22 -7.96
N PHE A 26 9.18 18.17 -7.95
CA PHE A 26 8.22 17.88 -6.88
C PHE A 26 8.80 16.99 -5.79
N GLY A 27 9.98 16.45 -6.02
CA GLY A 27 10.67 15.55 -5.09
C GLY A 27 10.35 14.07 -5.31
N ASP A 28 9.66 13.73 -6.38
CA ASP A 28 9.35 12.36 -6.77
C ASP A 28 10.52 11.72 -7.52
N PHE A 29 10.68 10.41 -7.39
CA PHE A 29 11.70 9.66 -8.11
C PHE A 29 11.11 9.09 -9.40
N VAL A 30 11.68 9.46 -10.52
CA VAL A 30 11.18 9.15 -11.85
C VAL A 30 12.18 8.25 -12.58
N TYR A 31 11.70 7.10 -13.02
CA TYR A 31 12.34 6.26 -14.02
C TYR A 31 11.52 6.31 -15.30
N GLU A 32 12.15 6.60 -16.43
CA GLU A 32 11.46 6.73 -17.71
C GLU A 32 12.29 6.14 -18.85
N ASN A 33 11.61 5.43 -19.74
CA ASN A 33 12.13 5.01 -21.03
C ASN A 33 11.03 5.16 -22.10
N ASP A 34 11.30 4.74 -23.33
CA ASP A 34 10.39 4.91 -24.47
C ASP A 34 9.01 4.26 -24.26
N SER A 35 8.92 3.25 -23.43
CA SER A 35 7.72 2.42 -23.27
C SER A 35 7.01 2.64 -21.94
N VAL A 36 7.75 2.92 -20.88
CA VAL A 36 7.20 3.01 -19.52
C VAL A 36 7.83 4.15 -18.74
N LYS A 37 6.99 4.82 -17.93
CA LYS A 37 7.44 5.74 -16.90
C LYS A 37 6.93 5.25 -15.55
N VAL A 38 7.82 5.19 -14.57
CA VAL A 38 7.50 4.83 -13.19
C VAL A 38 7.85 6.00 -12.29
N VAL A 39 6.89 6.42 -11.49
CA VAL A 39 7.05 7.51 -10.53
C VAL A 39 6.84 6.96 -9.12
N TYR A 40 7.82 7.21 -8.24
CA TYR A 40 7.73 6.92 -6.83
C TYR A 40 7.59 8.21 -6.05
N SER A 41 6.48 8.38 -5.34
CA SER A 41 6.24 9.49 -4.44
C SER A 41 6.13 8.99 -2.99
N PHE A 42 6.79 9.73 -2.09
CA PHE A 42 6.77 9.44 -0.65
C PHE A 42 6.06 10.54 0.13
N PHE A 43 5.33 11.40 -0.56
CA PHE A 43 4.64 12.52 0.05
C PHE A 43 3.38 12.04 0.78
N GLY A 44 3.29 12.34 2.09
CA GLY A 44 2.13 12.04 2.90
C GLY A 44 2.47 11.64 4.33
N TYR A 45 1.44 11.37 5.12
CA TYR A 45 1.58 10.94 6.51
C TYR A 45 2.18 9.52 6.56
N ASN A 46 3.19 9.31 7.43
CA ASN A 46 3.96 8.07 7.55
C ASN A 46 4.72 7.65 6.29
N LEU A 47 5.03 8.59 5.39
CA LEU A 47 5.80 8.31 4.17
C LEU A 47 5.20 7.14 3.36
N PRO A 48 4.03 7.32 2.77
CA PRO A 48 3.43 6.29 1.92
C PRO A 48 4.30 6.04 0.69
N VAL A 49 4.39 4.79 0.25
CA VAL A 49 5.06 4.43 -1.00
C VAL A 49 4.02 4.48 -2.11
N HIS A 50 3.87 5.61 -2.78
CA HIS A 50 3.01 5.75 -3.96
C HIS A 50 3.79 5.39 -5.21
N ILE A 51 3.26 4.49 -6.01
CA ILE A 51 3.86 4.03 -7.25
C ILE A 51 2.87 4.31 -8.37
N THR A 52 3.24 5.17 -9.31
CA THR A 52 2.50 5.41 -10.53
C THR A 52 3.24 4.78 -11.69
N VAL A 53 2.59 3.89 -12.42
CA VAL A 53 3.14 3.27 -13.64
C VAL A 53 2.36 3.78 -14.84
N ILE A 54 3.04 4.43 -15.77
CA ILE A 54 2.47 5.02 -16.98
C ILE A 54 2.96 4.21 -18.17
N ASN A 55 2.01 3.73 -18.97
CA ASN A 55 2.28 3.05 -20.22
C ASN A 55 2.36 4.06 -21.36
N ASN A 56 3.56 4.38 -21.81
CA ASN A 56 3.82 5.27 -22.94
C ASN A 56 3.75 4.56 -24.30
N SER A 57 3.63 3.23 -24.30
CA SER A 57 3.61 2.41 -25.52
C SER A 57 2.22 2.26 -26.10
N ASP A 58 2.15 1.72 -27.32
CA ASP A 58 0.90 1.35 -28.01
C ASP A 58 0.48 -0.11 -27.72
N GLN A 59 1.21 -0.79 -26.84
CA GLN A 59 0.91 -2.15 -26.40
C GLN A 59 0.49 -2.14 -24.93
N PRO A 60 -0.36 -3.08 -24.50
CA PRO A 60 -0.70 -3.20 -23.09
C PRO A 60 0.51 -3.63 -22.25
N LEU A 61 0.59 -3.13 -21.02
CA LEU A 61 1.56 -3.54 -20.02
C LEU A 61 0.88 -4.23 -18.85
N TYR A 62 1.64 -5.07 -18.15
CA TYR A 62 1.22 -5.75 -16.95
C TYR A 62 2.25 -5.52 -15.86
N VAL A 63 1.80 -5.10 -14.68
CA VAL A 63 2.64 -4.98 -13.49
C VAL A 63 2.31 -6.13 -12.55
N ASP A 64 3.30 -6.93 -12.21
CA ASP A 64 3.17 -8.02 -11.26
C ASP A 64 3.66 -7.58 -9.87
N TRP A 65 2.72 -7.19 -9.03
CA TRP A 65 2.98 -6.75 -7.66
C TRP A 65 3.40 -7.91 -6.74
N GLN A 66 3.11 -9.16 -7.09
CA GLN A 66 3.53 -10.33 -6.32
C GLN A 66 5.05 -10.56 -6.41
N ARG A 67 5.64 -10.12 -7.53
CA ARG A 67 7.07 -10.22 -7.81
C ARG A 67 7.81 -8.91 -7.57
N SER A 68 7.11 -7.91 -7.03
CA SER A 68 7.65 -6.60 -6.70
C SER A 68 7.78 -6.47 -5.19
N ALA A 69 8.87 -5.90 -4.73
CA ALA A 69 9.15 -5.75 -3.31
C ALA A 69 9.96 -4.50 -3.03
N LEU A 70 9.79 -3.95 -1.84
CA LEU A 70 10.71 -2.99 -1.24
C LEU A 70 11.75 -3.78 -0.45
N ILE A 71 13.03 -3.41 -0.61
CA ILE A 71 14.13 -4.02 0.13
C ILE A 71 14.73 -2.94 1.03
N ILE A 72 14.72 -3.19 2.34
CA ILE A 72 15.35 -2.34 3.37
C ILE A 72 16.26 -3.24 4.19
N ASP A 73 17.55 -2.90 4.30
CA ASP A 73 18.54 -3.67 5.08
C ASP A 73 18.51 -5.17 4.77
N ASP A 74 18.53 -5.51 3.47
CA ASP A 74 18.46 -6.88 2.95
C ASP A 74 17.14 -7.63 3.25
N VAL A 75 16.13 -6.97 3.84
CA VAL A 75 14.82 -7.55 4.07
C VAL A 75 13.83 -7.13 2.99
N ALA A 76 13.29 -8.10 2.26
CA ALA A 76 12.31 -7.87 1.21
C ALA A 76 10.88 -7.86 1.77
N THR A 77 10.14 -6.77 1.50
CA THR A 77 8.72 -6.64 1.80
C THR A 77 7.95 -6.52 0.50
N ASN A 78 7.10 -7.51 0.21
CA ASN A 78 6.33 -7.56 -1.02
C ASN A 78 5.30 -6.44 -1.11
N TYR A 79 5.11 -5.90 -2.31
CA TYR A 79 4.08 -4.90 -2.60
C TYR A 79 2.67 -5.47 -2.61
N LYS A 80 2.53 -6.79 -2.79
CA LYS A 80 1.25 -7.45 -2.57
C LYS A 80 1.04 -7.64 -1.07
N GLN A 81 0.13 -6.88 -0.50
CA GLN A 81 -0.34 -7.16 0.85
C GLN A 81 -1.23 -8.40 0.82
N ASN A 82 -0.83 -9.45 1.52
CA ASN A 82 -1.66 -10.63 1.78
C ASN A 82 -2.76 -10.32 2.83
N LYS A 83 -3.25 -9.08 2.87
CA LYS A 83 -4.29 -8.67 3.80
C LYS A 83 -5.64 -8.98 3.19
N LEU A 84 -6.34 -9.95 3.74
CA LEU A 84 -7.76 -10.13 3.51
C LEU A 84 -8.49 -8.96 4.17
N THR A 85 -9.05 -8.07 3.36
CA THR A 85 -9.95 -7.04 3.86
C THR A 85 -11.35 -7.62 3.83
N PHE A 86 -11.97 -7.62 4.98
CA PHE A 86 -13.31 -8.11 5.18
C PHE A 86 -14.22 -6.92 5.48
N ASP A 87 -15.10 -6.61 4.54
CA ASP A 87 -16.16 -5.65 4.71
C ASP A 87 -17.48 -6.39 4.85
N GLY A 88 -18.05 -6.44 6.05
CA GLY A 88 -19.31 -7.13 6.26
C GLY A 88 -20.03 -6.67 7.53
N ASN A 89 -21.35 -6.82 7.53
CA ASN A 89 -22.20 -6.66 8.70
C ASN A 89 -22.46 -8.03 9.33
N ILE A 90 -22.12 -8.18 10.60
CA ILE A 90 -22.49 -9.35 11.40
C ILE A 90 -23.70 -8.96 12.24
N SER A 91 -24.85 -9.59 11.99
CA SER A 91 -26.01 -9.50 12.87
C SER A 91 -26.20 -10.86 13.55
N ALA A 92 -26.05 -10.89 14.87
CA ALA A 92 -26.32 -12.07 15.67
C ALA A 92 -27.49 -11.78 16.63
N ASN A 93 -28.54 -12.59 16.55
CA ASN A 93 -29.63 -12.58 17.50
C ASN A 93 -29.52 -13.81 18.39
N THR A 94 -29.35 -13.60 19.68
CA THR A 94 -29.32 -14.69 20.67
C THR A 94 -30.63 -14.72 21.42
N LEU A 95 -31.35 -15.82 21.26
CA LEU A 95 -32.56 -16.09 22.01
C LEU A 95 -32.22 -17.06 23.17
N ASN A 96 -32.36 -16.56 24.40
CA ASN A 96 -32.19 -17.38 25.59
C ASN A 96 -33.55 -17.90 26.07
N TYR A 97 -33.79 -19.18 25.90
CA TYR A 97 -35.04 -19.83 26.28
C TYR A 97 -35.07 -20.22 27.76
N ASN A 98 -33.96 -20.62 28.34
CA ASN A 98 -33.76 -20.89 29.77
C ASN A 98 -32.26 -21.17 30.03
N ARG A 99 -31.91 -21.51 31.31
CA ARG A 99 -30.49 -21.66 31.74
C ARG A 99 -29.66 -22.69 30.97
N ASN A 100 -30.29 -23.57 30.20
CA ASN A 100 -29.63 -24.70 29.55
C ASN A 100 -29.78 -24.74 28.02
N PHE A 101 -30.46 -23.76 27.43
CA PHE A 101 -30.69 -23.74 25.99
C PHE A 101 -30.59 -22.31 25.45
N SER A 102 -29.61 -22.08 24.61
CA SER A 102 -29.49 -20.84 23.84
C SER A 102 -29.34 -21.20 22.37
N SER A 103 -30.08 -20.52 21.52
CA SER A 103 -29.93 -20.59 20.08
C SER A 103 -29.41 -19.26 19.58
N THR A 104 -28.35 -19.27 18.79
CA THR A 104 -27.78 -18.07 18.14
C THR A 104 -27.92 -18.24 16.65
N ASP A 105 -28.74 -17.40 16.05
CA ASP A 105 -28.83 -17.25 14.60
C ASP A 105 -28.02 -16.05 14.18
N GLY A 106 -27.02 -16.27 13.36
CA GLY A 106 -26.17 -15.25 12.80
C GLY A 106 -26.31 -15.20 11.28
N SER A 107 -26.56 -14.05 10.70
CA SER A 107 -26.44 -13.84 9.26
C SER A 107 -25.17 -13.04 8.97
N PHE A 108 -24.41 -13.55 8.00
CA PHE A 108 -23.20 -12.93 7.54
C PHE A 108 -23.37 -12.48 6.09
N ASN A 109 -23.28 -11.18 5.85
CA ASN A 109 -23.21 -10.59 4.52
C ASN A 109 -21.88 -9.85 4.39
N GLY A 110 -20.96 -10.38 3.62
CA GLY A 110 -19.68 -9.77 3.40
C GLY A 110 -19.08 -10.15 2.04
N SER A 111 -18.24 -9.28 1.52
CA SER A 111 -17.42 -9.58 0.35
C SER A 111 -15.97 -9.77 0.76
N ILE A 112 -15.35 -10.83 0.28
CA ILE A 112 -13.91 -11.04 0.40
C ILE A 112 -13.29 -10.59 -0.90
N SER A 113 -12.50 -9.49 -0.86
CA SER A 113 -11.68 -9.08 -1.98
C SER A 113 -10.27 -9.64 -1.78
N LEU A 114 -9.86 -10.52 -2.68
CA LEU A 114 -8.45 -10.90 -2.78
C LEU A 114 -7.74 -9.82 -3.60
N PRO A 115 -6.63 -9.25 -3.09
CA PRO A 115 -5.86 -8.32 -3.89
C PRO A 115 -5.34 -9.02 -5.15
N ASP A 116 -5.71 -8.51 -6.33
CA ASP A 116 -5.11 -8.94 -7.57
C ASP A 116 -3.62 -8.62 -7.56
N GLY A 117 -2.81 -9.64 -7.80
CA GLY A 117 -1.35 -9.48 -7.81
C GLY A 117 -0.82 -8.85 -9.09
N VAL A 118 -1.67 -8.70 -10.12
CA VAL A 118 -1.27 -8.18 -11.42
C VAL A 118 -2.23 -7.07 -11.85
N SER A 119 -1.66 -5.90 -12.20
CA SER A 119 -2.40 -4.80 -12.79
C SER A 119 -2.22 -4.75 -14.30
N PHE A 120 -3.32 -4.71 -15.02
CA PHE A 120 -3.35 -4.47 -16.46
C PHE A 120 -3.36 -2.96 -16.73
N ILE A 121 -2.46 -2.50 -17.60
CA ILE A 121 -2.35 -1.08 -17.99
C ILE A 121 -2.57 -0.98 -19.50
N PRO A 122 -3.71 -0.46 -19.95
CA PRO A 122 -3.95 -0.22 -21.37
C PRO A 122 -2.88 0.69 -22.00
N PRO A 123 -2.74 0.67 -23.33
CA PRO A 123 -1.90 1.65 -24.04
C PRO A 123 -2.23 3.09 -23.67
N LYS A 124 -1.20 3.93 -23.53
CA LYS A 124 -1.33 5.38 -23.23
C LYS A 124 -2.15 5.67 -21.96
N SER A 125 -2.05 4.80 -20.96
CA SER A 125 -2.77 4.94 -19.68
C SER A 125 -1.83 4.73 -18.50
N ARG A 126 -2.36 4.84 -17.28
CA ARG A 126 -1.60 4.66 -16.04
C ARG A 126 -2.37 3.86 -15.00
N THR A 127 -1.63 3.34 -14.05
CA THR A 127 -2.16 2.77 -12.80
C THR A 127 -1.41 3.34 -11.61
N ASP A 128 -2.10 3.46 -10.50
CA ASP A 128 -1.55 3.93 -9.23
C ASP A 128 -1.67 2.82 -8.19
N HIS A 129 -0.64 2.63 -7.37
CA HIS A 129 -0.60 1.62 -6.32
C HIS A 129 0.10 2.17 -5.07
N THR A 130 -0.46 1.91 -3.90
CA THR A 130 0.11 2.31 -2.60
C THR A 130 0.18 1.09 -1.70
N PRO A 131 1.25 0.28 -1.82
CA PRO A 131 1.33 -1.01 -1.13
C PRO A 131 1.55 -0.88 0.37
N MET A 132 2.23 0.18 0.83
CA MET A 132 2.68 0.30 2.23
C MET A 132 3.04 1.74 2.59
N THR A 133 3.32 1.96 3.87
CA THR A 133 3.93 3.18 4.38
C THR A 133 5.28 2.86 5.01
N LEU A 134 6.28 3.73 4.83
CA LEU A 134 7.60 3.53 5.44
C LEU A 134 7.58 3.76 6.95
N GLY A 135 6.64 4.56 7.46
CA GLY A 135 6.46 4.80 8.90
C GLY A 135 6.05 3.56 9.71
N ASP A 136 5.59 2.49 9.05
CA ASP A 136 5.27 1.22 9.69
C ASP A 136 6.52 0.36 9.97
N PHE A 137 7.65 0.73 9.36
CA PHE A 137 8.93 0.10 9.63
C PHE A 137 9.58 0.80 10.82
N SER A 138 9.88 0.04 11.88
CA SER A 138 10.70 0.54 12.98
C SER A 138 12.12 0.78 12.45
N PHE A 139 12.45 2.02 12.14
CA PHE A 139 13.84 2.40 11.91
C PHE A 139 14.54 2.44 13.28
N ASP A 140 14.89 1.26 13.79
CA ASP A 140 15.69 1.14 15.00
C ASP A 140 17.13 1.55 14.68
N ARG A 141 17.37 2.83 14.96
CA ARG A 141 18.70 3.48 15.07
C ARG A 141 19.55 3.57 13.81
N ILE A 142 19.54 4.73 13.30
CA ILE A 142 20.78 5.33 12.78
C ILE A 142 21.54 5.98 13.95
#